data_3e07df51631bf3d79da746f59ebf8dc5
#
_entry.id   3e07df51631bf3d79da746f59ebf8dc5
#
_cell.length_a   1.000
_cell.length_b   1.000
_cell.length_c   1.000
_cell.angle_alpha   90.00
_cell.angle_beta   90.00
_cell.angle_gamma   90.00
#
_symmetry.space_group_name_H-M   'P 1'
#
loop_
_entity.id
_entity.type
_entity.pdbx_description
1 polymer ?
#
loop_
_entity_poly.entity_id
_entity_poly.type
_entity_poly.pdbx_seq_one_letter_code
_entity_poly.pdbx_strand_id
1 'polypeptide(L)'
;MLQRIETMNAAARDKDNGGANLLENHVFQFDFLNDPFLDEVDKDGNITKKSKLPQSLQDIISDPEKRKKLVVYINPPYAEASNARTVTGSGQNRAGLSKSAIQERYKNRLGRAGNELFAQFYARIVDELPTAVLAQFSTLKIVQAPNFREFRMAFRAKPGRFFLVPASTFDNVKGDFPIGFQIWHTGTEEYFKQAEADVYDTKGEYIGKKNLYSYDEDLFIINWLRQYYNKKEKHYAYLRYLGTDFQNNKGVFITLKPSDNDLKQVKGNWITPNNIIPMLIYFAVRLCIEADWLNDRDQFLYPNSDWQTDTEFQADCLVYTLFHGQNRISSEHGTNHWIPFTEDEVNAKEKFESHFISDFIHGRIKKTVRTEEEQKEFEKNSKNYHVADVFEEPTTTTTLLDGTTPLNLSDQAKAVMDAGRELWRYYHQQPIAKDKPNASFYDIRFYFQGTKTTKNGKQQMNTESNDPKYTALIDGLRQKQKELAKQIETKVYKYGFLKK
;
A
#
# COMPACT_ATOMS: atom_id res chain seq x y z
N MET A 1 -17.09 10.53 -30.54
CA MET A 1 -16.91 9.06 -30.56
C MET A 1 -17.37 8.49 -31.92
N LEU A 2 -18.60 8.73 -32.40
CA LEU A 2 -19.08 8.27 -33.72
C LEU A 2 -18.15 8.67 -34.86
N GLN A 3 -17.70 9.92 -34.90
CA GLN A 3 -16.78 10.42 -35.93
C GLN A 3 -15.42 9.69 -35.95
N ARG A 4 -14.90 9.23 -34.81
CA ARG A 4 -13.70 8.39 -34.74
C ARG A 4 -13.94 6.98 -35.25
N ILE A 5 -15.10 6.40 -34.98
CA ILE A 5 -15.50 5.08 -35.51
C ILE A 5 -15.67 5.13 -37.03
N GLU A 6 -16.28 6.17 -37.55
CA GLU A 6 -16.40 6.40 -38.99
C GLU A 6 -15.04 6.59 -39.66
N THR A 7 -14.13 7.37 -39.06
CA THR A 7 -12.77 7.56 -39.56
C THR A 7 -11.97 6.25 -39.54
N MET A 8 -12.06 5.47 -38.45
CA MET A 8 -11.41 4.16 -38.35
C MET A 8 -11.99 3.17 -39.35
N ASN A 9 -13.30 3.17 -39.58
CA ASN A 9 -13.95 2.32 -40.56
C ASN A 9 -13.58 2.72 -42.01
N ALA A 10 -13.46 4.00 -42.28
CA ALA A 10 -13.03 4.47 -43.61
C ALA A 10 -11.57 4.06 -43.88
N ALA A 11 -10.67 4.27 -42.92
CA ALA A 11 -9.28 3.86 -43.03
C ALA A 11 -9.12 2.33 -43.12
N ALA A 12 -9.97 1.56 -42.38
CA ALA A 12 -9.92 0.10 -42.37
C ALA A 12 -10.45 -0.51 -43.68
N ARG A 13 -11.26 0.22 -44.48
CA ARG A 13 -11.76 -0.19 -45.78
C ARG A 13 -10.80 0.12 -46.94
N ASP A 14 -9.82 0.95 -46.70
CA ASP A 14 -8.82 1.32 -47.71
C ASP A 14 -7.82 0.18 -47.93
N LYS A 15 -8.18 -0.75 -48.84
CA LYS A 15 -7.35 -1.91 -49.16
C LYS A 15 -6.02 -1.55 -49.79
N ASP A 16 -5.95 -0.42 -50.47
CA ASP A 16 -4.77 0.03 -51.22
C ASP A 16 -3.69 0.55 -50.26
N ASN A 17 -4.07 0.98 -49.06
CA ASN A 17 -3.19 1.43 -47.99
C ASN A 17 -3.05 0.43 -46.80
N GLY A 18 -3.40 -0.85 -47.04
CA GLY A 18 -3.21 -1.90 -46.03
C GLY A 18 -4.21 -1.93 -44.87
N GLY A 19 -5.38 -1.32 -45.07
CA GLY A 19 -6.48 -1.32 -44.08
C GLY A 19 -7.09 -2.71 -43.87
N ALA A 20 -7.44 -3.01 -42.63
CA ALA A 20 -8.07 -4.25 -42.19
C ALA A 20 -9.54 -4.26 -42.54
N ASN A 21 -9.95 -4.40 -43.74
CA ASN A 21 -11.31 -4.51 -44.30
C ASN A 21 -12.41 -4.94 -43.28
N LEU A 22 -12.69 -4.06 -42.29
CA LEU A 22 -13.78 -4.27 -41.34
C LEU A 22 -15.14 -4.12 -42.07
N LEU A 23 -15.92 -5.17 -42.02
CA LEU A 23 -17.29 -5.16 -42.57
C LEU A 23 -18.17 -4.24 -41.71
N GLU A 24 -19.17 -3.59 -42.33
CA GLU A 24 -20.11 -2.67 -41.64
C GLU A 24 -20.78 -3.28 -40.42
N ASN A 25 -21.00 -4.60 -40.44
CA ASN A 25 -21.66 -5.37 -39.39
C ASN A 25 -20.74 -5.65 -38.18
N HIS A 26 -19.47 -5.25 -38.19
CA HIS A 26 -18.51 -5.54 -37.11
C HIS A 26 -18.33 -4.38 -36.14
N VAL A 27 -18.85 -3.19 -36.42
CA VAL A 27 -18.77 -2.02 -35.57
C VAL A 27 -20.17 -1.48 -35.31
N PHE A 28 -20.60 -1.53 -34.05
CA PHE A 28 -21.93 -1.08 -33.65
C PHE A 28 -21.85 -0.43 -32.25
N GLN A 29 -22.82 0.44 -31.95
CA GLN A 29 -22.97 1.08 -30.68
C GLN A 29 -23.69 0.16 -29.70
N PHE A 30 -23.07 -0.11 -28.54
CA PHE A 30 -23.64 -0.94 -27.49
C PHE A 30 -23.33 -0.35 -26.12
N ASP A 31 -24.34 -0.11 -25.29
CA ASP A 31 -24.15 0.29 -23.90
C ASP A 31 -23.94 -0.96 -23.05
N PHE A 32 -22.68 -1.27 -22.78
CA PHE A 32 -22.29 -2.48 -22.04
C PHE A 32 -22.87 -2.57 -20.63
N LEU A 33 -23.33 -1.46 -20.04
CA LEU A 33 -23.90 -1.44 -18.69
C LEU A 33 -25.44 -1.44 -18.66
N ASN A 34 -26.11 -1.18 -19.82
CA ASN A 34 -27.55 -1.02 -19.83
C ASN A 34 -28.26 -1.81 -20.95
N ASP A 35 -27.57 -2.12 -22.06
CA ASP A 35 -28.20 -2.86 -23.18
C ASP A 35 -28.11 -4.38 -22.91
N PRO A 36 -29.15 -5.17 -23.21
CA PRO A 36 -29.10 -6.62 -23.09
C PRO A 36 -28.26 -7.28 -24.19
N PHE A 37 -27.54 -8.37 -23.87
CA PHE A 37 -26.81 -9.16 -24.86
C PHE A 37 -27.73 -9.95 -25.79
N LEU A 38 -28.83 -10.41 -25.26
CA LEU A 38 -29.87 -11.14 -26.03
C LEU A 38 -31.19 -10.37 -25.93
N ASP A 39 -32.09 -10.58 -26.88
CA ASP A 39 -33.44 -10.06 -26.79
C ASP A 39 -34.10 -10.57 -25.48
N GLU A 40 -34.63 -9.66 -24.67
CA GLU A 40 -35.40 -10.01 -23.48
C GLU A 40 -36.85 -10.31 -23.87
N VAL A 41 -37.38 -11.43 -23.42
CA VAL A 41 -38.74 -11.85 -23.72
C VAL A 41 -39.58 -11.98 -22.46
N ASP A 42 -40.87 -11.73 -22.53
CA ASP A 42 -41.83 -12.01 -21.45
C ASP A 42 -42.20 -13.51 -21.42
N LYS A 43 -43.10 -13.86 -20.51
CA LYS A 43 -43.56 -15.25 -20.31
C LYS A 43 -44.31 -15.81 -21.51
N ASP A 44 -44.84 -14.92 -22.35
CA ASP A 44 -45.61 -15.25 -23.56
C ASP A 44 -44.74 -15.28 -24.82
N GLY A 45 -43.43 -15.02 -24.67
CA GLY A 45 -42.45 -15.02 -25.77
C GLY A 45 -42.36 -13.71 -26.55
N ASN A 46 -43.03 -12.63 -26.09
CA ASN A 46 -42.95 -11.34 -26.78
C ASN A 46 -41.67 -10.60 -26.37
N ILE A 47 -41.01 -9.96 -27.32
CA ILE A 47 -39.79 -9.17 -27.05
C ILE A 47 -40.16 -7.92 -26.23
N THR A 48 -39.68 -7.83 -24.99
CA THR A 48 -39.88 -6.69 -24.09
C THR A 48 -38.75 -5.66 -24.27
N LYS A 49 -37.54 -6.13 -24.57
CA LYS A 49 -36.39 -5.27 -24.87
C LYS A 49 -35.49 -5.92 -25.88
N LYS A 50 -35.30 -5.23 -27.00
CA LYS A 50 -34.48 -5.72 -28.12
C LYS A 50 -32.99 -5.46 -27.85
N SER A 51 -32.15 -6.46 -28.12
CA SER A 51 -30.69 -6.31 -28.13
C SER A 51 -30.25 -5.44 -29.32
N LYS A 52 -29.19 -4.66 -29.10
CA LYS A 52 -28.52 -3.91 -30.19
C LYS A 52 -27.45 -4.74 -30.89
N LEU A 53 -27.17 -5.96 -30.39
CA LEU A 53 -26.21 -6.85 -31.01
C LEU A 53 -26.79 -7.46 -32.30
N PRO A 54 -25.96 -7.66 -33.35
CA PRO A 54 -26.38 -8.40 -34.55
C PRO A 54 -26.87 -9.80 -34.19
N GLN A 55 -27.86 -10.30 -34.93
CA GLN A 55 -28.44 -11.62 -34.70
C GLN A 55 -27.38 -12.72 -34.70
N SER A 56 -26.43 -12.67 -35.63
CA SER A 56 -25.30 -13.63 -35.66
C SER A 56 -24.49 -13.71 -34.40
N LEU A 57 -24.31 -12.58 -33.67
CA LEU A 57 -23.61 -12.56 -32.38
C LEU A 57 -24.52 -13.06 -31.25
N GLN A 58 -25.81 -12.74 -31.30
CA GLN A 58 -26.79 -13.28 -30.35
C GLN A 58 -26.87 -14.82 -30.48
N ASP A 59 -26.82 -15.37 -31.69
CA ASP A 59 -26.80 -16.82 -31.95
C ASP A 59 -25.53 -17.50 -31.39
N ILE A 60 -24.41 -16.80 -31.38
CA ILE A 60 -23.17 -17.28 -30.76
C ILE A 60 -23.29 -17.23 -29.22
N ILE A 61 -23.84 -16.16 -28.68
CA ILE A 61 -23.99 -15.96 -27.23
C ILE A 61 -25.01 -16.95 -26.64
N SER A 62 -26.10 -17.23 -27.32
CA SER A 62 -27.13 -18.15 -26.86
C SER A 62 -26.74 -19.64 -26.92
N ASP A 63 -25.83 -20.01 -27.83
CA ASP A 63 -25.36 -21.37 -28.03
C ASP A 63 -24.13 -21.65 -27.14
N PRO A 64 -24.22 -22.55 -26.12
CA PRO A 64 -23.08 -22.84 -25.22
C PRO A 64 -21.83 -23.35 -25.93
N GLU A 65 -21.96 -24.12 -27.01
CA GLU A 65 -20.80 -24.67 -27.75
C GLU A 65 -20.10 -23.62 -28.61
N LYS A 66 -20.86 -22.72 -29.19
CA LYS A 66 -20.29 -21.58 -29.95
C LYS A 66 -19.67 -20.57 -28.98
N ARG A 67 -20.29 -20.30 -27.83
CA ARG A 67 -19.83 -19.37 -26.82
C ARG A 67 -18.47 -19.79 -26.21
N LYS A 68 -18.12 -21.07 -26.13
CA LYS A 68 -16.79 -21.54 -25.74
C LYS A 68 -15.66 -20.99 -26.61
N LYS A 69 -15.96 -20.60 -27.85
CA LYS A 69 -15.01 -20.01 -28.80
C LYS A 69 -15.00 -18.47 -28.75
N LEU A 70 -15.90 -17.86 -27.97
CA LEU A 70 -15.98 -16.40 -27.85
C LEU A 70 -14.86 -15.91 -26.95
N VAL A 71 -14.11 -14.92 -27.45
CA VAL A 71 -13.13 -14.15 -26.68
C VAL A 71 -13.66 -12.73 -26.54
N VAL A 72 -13.88 -12.31 -25.30
CA VAL A 72 -14.23 -10.94 -24.95
C VAL A 72 -12.94 -10.19 -24.63
N TYR A 73 -12.44 -9.43 -25.59
CA TYR A 73 -11.30 -8.53 -25.38
C TYR A 73 -11.81 -7.15 -25.00
N ILE A 74 -11.41 -6.67 -23.81
CA ILE A 74 -11.95 -5.41 -23.28
C ILE A 74 -10.89 -4.59 -22.54
N ASN A 75 -10.94 -3.27 -22.77
CA ASN A 75 -10.26 -2.27 -21.97
C ASN A 75 -11.31 -1.29 -21.41
N PRO A 76 -11.95 -1.63 -20.28
CA PRO A 76 -13.06 -0.85 -19.75
C PRO A 76 -12.58 0.48 -19.15
N PRO A 77 -13.46 1.48 -19.03
CA PRO A 77 -13.10 2.74 -18.39
C PRO A 77 -12.77 2.55 -16.90
N TYR A 78 -11.66 3.14 -16.45
CA TYR A 78 -11.21 3.11 -15.04
C TYR A 78 -11.86 4.21 -14.20
N ALA A 79 -13.16 4.46 -14.39
CA ALA A 79 -13.92 5.46 -13.63
C ALA A 79 -14.68 4.81 -12.48
N GLU A 80 -14.85 5.55 -11.37
CA GLU A 80 -15.70 5.14 -10.25
C GLU A 80 -17.09 5.76 -10.38
N ALA A 81 -18.12 4.94 -10.26
CA ALA A 81 -19.50 5.36 -10.12
C ALA A 81 -19.78 5.68 -8.64
N SER A 82 -19.27 6.80 -8.10
CA SER A 82 -19.53 7.17 -6.72
C SER A 82 -19.95 8.63 -6.60
N ASN A 83 -20.87 8.89 -5.66
CA ASN A 83 -21.27 10.24 -5.24
C ASN A 83 -20.22 10.94 -4.36
N ALA A 84 -19.01 10.42 -4.24
CA ALA A 84 -17.97 10.95 -3.40
C ALA A 84 -17.42 12.26 -3.98
N ARG A 85 -17.69 13.37 -3.30
CA ARG A 85 -17.24 14.72 -3.64
C ARG A 85 -15.72 14.93 -3.53
N THR A 86 -14.97 13.99 -2.97
CA THR A 86 -13.54 14.13 -2.74
C THR A 86 -12.80 12.82 -2.95
N VAL A 87 -11.95 12.81 -3.96
CA VAL A 87 -10.90 11.81 -4.10
C VAL A 87 -9.57 12.52 -4.30
N THR A 88 -8.57 12.09 -3.56
CA THR A 88 -7.18 12.47 -3.72
C THR A 88 -6.69 12.05 -5.12
N GLY A 89 -6.51 12.99 -6.02
CA GLY A 89 -6.13 12.80 -7.42
C GLY A 89 -7.21 13.36 -8.35
N SER A 90 -6.83 14.22 -9.26
CA SER A 90 -7.60 14.96 -10.28
C SER A 90 -9.08 14.55 -10.41
N GLY A 91 -9.91 14.95 -9.44
CA GLY A 91 -11.31 14.54 -9.30
C GLY A 91 -12.29 15.15 -10.30
N GLN A 92 -11.84 15.59 -11.47
CA GLN A 92 -12.71 16.23 -12.47
C GLN A 92 -13.66 15.27 -13.21
N ASN A 93 -13.46 13.96 -13.14
CA ASN A 93 -14.25 13.00 -13.90
C ASN A 93 -15.22 12.13 -13.08
N ARG A 94 -15.46 12.47 -11.79
CA ARG A 94 -16.25 11.61 -10.89
C ARG A 94 -17.64 12.13 -10.51
N ALA A 95 -17.95 13.36 -10.82
CA ALA A 95 -19.28 13.92 -10.60
C ALA A 95 -20.16 13.62 -11.80
N GLY A 96 -21.07 12.65 -11.68
CA GLY A 96 -22.16 12.49 -12.66
C GLY A 96 -22.28 11.14 -13.38
N LEU A 97 -21.53 10.10 -12.98
CA LEU A 97 -21.85 8.75 -13.50
C LEU A 97 -23.14 8.29 -12.83
N SER A 98 -24.21 8.23 -13.60
CA SER A 98 -25.50 7.67 -13.17
C SER A 98 -25.30 6.20 -12.77
N LYS A 99 -26.09 5.74 -11.80
CA LYS A 99 -26.14 4.32 -11.46
C LYS A 99 -26.61 3.53 -12.67
N SER A 100 -25.84 2.50 -13.07
CA SER A 100 -26.22 1.60 -14.15
C SER A 100 -27.17 0.52 -13.65
N ALA A 101 -27.93 -0.08 -14.59
CA ALA A 101 -28.75 -1.25 -14.28
C ALA A 101 -27.89 -2.40 -13.73
N ILE A 102 -26.67 -2.55 -14.22
CA ILE A 102 -25.69 -3.54 -13.78
C ILE A 102 -25.20 -3.24 -12.35
N GLN A 103 -24.96 -1.97 -11.99
CA GLN A 103 -24.58 -1.61 -10.62
C GLN A 103 -25.67 -2.01 -9.61
N GLU A 104 -26.93 -1.73 -9.91
CA GLU A 104 -28.03 -2.12 -9.00
C GLU A 104 -28.17 -3.65 -8.91
N ARG A 105 -28.02 -4.38 -10.03
CA ARG A 105 -28.07 -5.84 -10.08
C ARG A 105 -27.00 -6.50 -9.20
N TYR A 106 -25.77 -5.98 -9.23
CA TYR A 106 -24.61 -6.60 -8.58
C TYR A 106 -24.20 -5.96 -7.24
N LYS A 107 -24.87 -4.91 -6.81
CA LYS A 107 -24.55 -4.11 -5.63
C LYS A 107 -24.24 -4.94 -4.37
N ASN A 108 -25.04 -5.96 -4.10
CA ASN A 108 -24.90 -6.81 -2.92
C ASN A 108 -23.82 -7.91 -3.09
N ARG A 109 -23.41 -8.22 -4.34
CA ARG A 109 -22.43 -9.27 -4.65
C ARG A 109 -21.00 -8.74 -4.75
N LEU A 110 -20.83 -7.51 -5.22
CA LEU A 110 -19.52 -6.94 -5.50
C LEU A 110 -18.98 -6.05 -4.37
N GLY A 111 -19.81 -5.77 -3.36
CA GLY A 111 -19.45 -4.90 -2.26
C GLY A 111 -18.92 -3.55 -2.74
N ARG A 112 -17.82 -3.07 -2.17
CA ARG A 112 -17.21 -1.79 -2.54
C ARG A 112 -16.68 -1.77 -3.98
N ALA A 113 -16.27 -2.91 -4.51
CA ALA A 113 -15.78 -3.02 -5.88
C ALA A 113 -16.86 -2.69 -6.91
N GLY A 114 -18.14 -2.85 -6.58
CA GLY A 114 -19.26 -2.47 -7.44
C GLY A 114 -19.33 -0.97 -7.79
N ASN A 115 -18.58 -0.11 -7.11
CA ASN A 115 -18.42 1.30 -7.47
C ASN A 115 -17.43 1.52 -8.63
N GLU A 116 -16.61 0.54 -8.95
CA GLU A 116 -15.65 0.61 -10.08
C GLU A 116 -16.31 0.07 -11.35
N LEU A 117 -16.35 0.86 -12.42
CA LEU A 117 -17.04 0.45 -13.66
C LEU A 117 -16.49 -0.84 -14.25
N PHE A 118 -15.16 -0.99 -14.26
CA PHE A 118 -14.55 -2.20 -14.81
C PHE A 118 -14.97 -3.47 -14.04
N ALA A 119 -15.18 -3.38 -12.73
CA ALA A 119 -15.66 -4.54 -11.96
C ALA A 119 -17.10 -4.94 -12.36
N GLN A 120 -17.94 -3.96 -12.69
CA GLN A 120 -19.29 -4.22 -13.22
C GLN A 120 -19.23 -4.92 -14.57
N PHE A 121 -18.33 -4.49 -15.47
CA PHE A 121 -18.12 -5.12 -16.78
C PHE A 121 -17.73 -6.60 -16.62
N TYR A 122 -16.78 -6.89 -15.74
CA TYR A 122 -16.26 -8.25 -15.57
C TYR A 122 -17.29 -9.17 -14.93
N ALA A 123 -17.99 -8.70 -13.90
CA ALA A 123 -19.06 -9.47 -13.28
C ALA A 123 -20.16 -9.83 -14.29
N ARG A 124 -20.52 -8.87 -15.14
CA ARG A 124 -21.50 -9.10 -16.21
C ARG A 124 -21.04 -10.17 -17.21
N ILE A 125 -19.76 -10.12 -17.63
CA ILE A 125 -19.22 -11.11 -18.59
C ILE A 125 -19.26 -12.51 -17.99
N VAL A 126 -18.86 -12.68 -16.72
CA VAL A 126 -18.90 -13.99 -16.07
C VAL A 126 -20.31 -14.54 -15.95
N ASP A 127 -21.28 -13.70 -15.60
CA ASP A 127 -22.65 -14.14 -15.39
C ASP A 127 -23.43 -14.37 -16.70
N GLU A 128 -23.31 -13.45 -17.67
CA GLU A 128 -24.13 -13.47 -18.89
C GLU A 128 -23.45 -14.17 -20.07
N LEU A 129 -22.11 -14.34 -20.01
CA LEU A 129 -21.32 -15.03 -21.05
C LEU A 129 -20.51 -16.19 -20.45
N PRO A 130 -21.12 -17.11 -19.67
CA PRO A 130 -20.41 -18.24 -19.09
C PRO A 130 -19.81 -19.08 -20.21
N THR A 131 -18.61 -19.63 -19.99
CA THR A 131 -17.77 -20.37 -20.95
C THR A 131 -16.94 -19.52 -21.94
N ALA A 132 -17.17 -18.22 -22.06
CA ALA A 132 -16.32 -17.35 -22.85
C ALA A 132 -14.94 -17.17 -22.22
N VAL A 133 -13.97 -16.73 -23.01
CA VAL A 133 -12.66 -16.28 -22.51
C VAL A 133 -12.68 -14.77 -22.38
N LEU A 134 -12.39 -14.26 -21.18
CA LEU A 134 -12.23 -12.83 -20.94
C LEU A 134 -10.76 -12.46 -21.04
N ALA A 135 -10.40 -11.54 -21.92
CA ALA A 135 -9.08 -10.96 -22.07
C ALA A 135 -9.16 -9.45 -21.83
N GLN A 136 -8.42 -8.95 -20.83
CA GLN A 136 -8.62 -7.59 -20.35
C GLN A 136 -7.34 -6.90 -19.93
N PHE A 137 -7.28 -5.58 -20.10
CA PHE A 137 -6.37 -4.72 -19.37
C PHE A 137 -7.04 -4.20 -18.09
N SER A 138 -6.34 -4.27 -16.97
CA SER A 138 -6.81 -3.77 -15.68
C SER A 138 -5.67 -3.42 -14.75
N THR A 139 -5.95 -2.56 -13.78
CA THR A 139 -5.09 -2.44 -12.60
C THR A 139 -5.16 -3.73 -11.79
N LEU A 140 -4.15 -4.00 -10.96
CA LEU A 140 -4.12 -5.20 -10.12
C LEU A 140 -5.12 -5.18 -8.94
N LYS A 141 -6.00 -4.18 -8.85
CA LYS A 141 -7.01 -4.09 -7.78
C LYS A 141 -7.86 -5.36 -7.67
N ILE A 142 -8.31 -5.93 -8.82
CA ILE A 142 -9.19 -7.11 -8.82
C ILE A 142 -8.52 -8.34 -8.20
N VAL A 143 -7.21 -8.45 -8.30
CA VAL A 143 -6.45 -9.59 -7.78
C VAL A 143 -5.87 -9.35 -6.38
N GLN A 144 -5.40 -8.13 -6.07
CA GLN A 144 -4.63 -7.87 -4.85
C GLN A 144 -5.31 -6.95 -3.83
N ALA A 145 -6.21 -6.03 -4.26
CA ALA A 145 -6.73 -5.03 -3.34
C ALA A 145 -7.72 -5.63 -2.32
N PRO A 146 -7.62 -5.25 -1.02
CA PRO A 146 -8.51 -5.74 0.03
C PRO A 146 -9.99 -5.44 -0.23
N ASN A 147 -10.31 -4.24 -0.75
CA ASN A 147 -11.67 -3.82 -1.05
C ASN A 147 -12.32 -4.54 -2.25
N PHE A 148 -11.59 -5.48 -2.89
CA PHE A 148 -12.10 -6.35 -3.96
C PHE A 148 -12.37 -7.79 -3.49
N ARG A 149 -12.40 -8.05 -2.19
CA ARG A 149 -12.65 -9.39 -1.66
C ARG A 149 -14.01 -9.94 -2.12
N GLU A 150 -15.09 -9.19 -1.91
CA GLU A 150 -16.44 -9.60 -2.34
C GLU A 150 -16.52 -9.79 -3.85
N PHE A 151 -15.84 -8.93 -4.61
CA PHE A 151 -15.69 -9.12 -6.05
C PHE A 151 -15.06 -10.48 -6.38
N ARG A 152 -13.92 -10.83 -5.76
CA ARG A 152 -13.24 -12.13 -6.01
C ARG A 152 -14.09 -13.32 -5.59
N MET A 153 -14.93 -13.18 -4.57
CA MET A 153 -15.88 -14.22 -4.17
C MET A 153 -17.00 -14.43 -5.22
N ALA A 154 -17.39 -13.38 -5.91
CA ALA A 154 -18.41 -13.41 -6.95
C ALA A 154 -17.82 -13.76 -8.34
N PHE A 155 -16.63 -13.24 -8.64
CA PHE A 155 -15.91 -13.44 -9.91
C PHE A 155 -15.09 -14.72 -9.84
N ARG A 156 -15.75 -15.86 -10.05
CA ARG A 156 -15.14 -17.19 -10.01
C ARG A 156 -14.75 -17.66 -11.39
N ALA A 157 -13.76 -17.02 -12.00
CA ALA A 157 -13.21 -17.44 -13.27
C ALA A 157 -11.77 -17.96 -13.06
N LYS A 158 -11.43 -19.04 -13.79
CA LYS A 158 -10.08 -19.61 -13.69
C LYS A 158 -9.05 -18.66 -14.33
N PRO A 159 -7.97 -18.29 -13.60
CA PRO A 159 -6.90 -17.49 -14.18
C PRO A 159 -6.17 -18.26 -15.29
N GLY A 160 -5.92 -17.58 -16.41
CA GLY A 160 -5.09 -18.05 -17.52
C GLY A 160 -3.70 -17.44 -17.47
N ARG A 161 -3.27 -16.80 -18.57
CA ARG A 161 -1.98 -16.10 -18.63
C ARG A 161 -2.15 -14.63 -18.28
N PHE A 162 -1.17 -14.11 -17.55
CA PHE A 162 -1.09 -12.72 -17.17
C PHE A 162 0.24 -12.11 -17.61
N PHE A 163 0.23 -10.85 -18.01
CA PHE A 163 1.47 -10.08 -18.10
C PHE A 163 1.25 -8.67 -17.55
N LEU A 164 2.35 -8.06 -17.12
CA LEU A 164 2.37 -6.72 -16.50
C LEU A 164 3.22 -5.78 -17.32
N VAL A 165 2.75 -4.54 -17.42
CA VAL A 165 3.50 -3.40 -17.98
C VAL A 165 3.34 -2.18 -17.07
N PRO A 166 4.30 -1.23 -17.06
CA PRO A 166 4.12 0.03 -16.37
C PRO A 166 2.95 0.83 -16.94
N ALA A 167 2.21 1.54 -16.10
CA ALA A 167 1.10 2.39 -16.55
C ALA A 167 1.54 3.46 -17.57
N SER A 168 2.79 3.90 -17.49
CA SER A 168 3.41 4.85 -18.44
C SER A 168 3.56 4.31 -19.87
N THR A 169 3.33 3.01 -20.09
CA THR A 169 3.24 2.41 -21.44
C THR A 169 2.01 2.94 -22.21
N PHE A 170 0.99 3.43 -21.51
CA PHE A 170 -0.26 3.94 -22.11
C PHE A 170 -0.24 5.47 -22.16
N ASP A 171 -0.67 6.02 -23.29
CA ASP A 171 -0.78 7.46 -23.50
C ASP A 171 -1.65 8.13 -22.42
N ASN A 172 -1.21 9.29 -21.94
CA ASN A 172 -1.91 10.14 -20.98
C ASN A 172 -2.13 9.51 -19.58
N VAL A 173 -1.54 8.37 -19.27
CA VAL A 173 -1.57 7.80 -17.92
C VAL A 173 -0.41 8.40 -17.12
N LYS A 174 -0.76 9.16 -16.06
CA LYS A 174 0.21 9.69 -15.10
C LYS A 174 0.18 8.80 -13.86
N GLY A 175 1.28 8.16 -13.57
CA GLY A 175 1.42 7.33 -12.37
C GLY A 175 2.39 6.18 -12.59
N ASP A 176 2.93 5.72 -11.48
CA ASP A 176 3.92 4.66 -11.43
C ASP A 176 3.29 3.43 -10.74
N PHE A 177 2.54 2.67 -11.51
CA PHE A 177 1.79 1.49 -11.05
C PHE A 177 1.67 0.45 -12.18
N PRO A 178 1.42 -0.83 -11.85
CA PRO A 178 1.30 -1.87 -12.86
C PRO A 178 -0.10 -1.87 -13.50
N ILE A 179 -0.11 -2.06 -14.82
CA ILE A 179 -1.29 -2.47 -15.59
C ILE A 179 -1.08 -3.93 -15.99
N GLY A 180 -2.07 -4.77 -15.69
CA GLY A 180 -2.05 -6.18 -16.05
C GLY A 180 -2.94 -6.48 -17.25
N PHE A 181 -2.41 -7.19 -18.24
CA PHE A 181 -3.25 -7.93 -19.17
C PHE A 181 -3.54 -9.29 -18.56
N GLN A 182 -4.80 -9.65 -18.50
CA GLN A 182 -5.27 -10.83 -17.77
C GLN A 182 -6.24 -11.62 -18.64
N ILE A 183 -5.98 -12.92 -18.75
CA ILE A 183 -6.88 -13.86 -19.42
C ILE A 183 -7.58 -14.70 -18.35
N TRP A 184 -8.91 -14.78 -18.45
CA TRP A 184 -9.77 -15.52 -17.54
C TRP A 184 -10.68 -16.46 -18.30
N HIS A 185 -10.78 -17.71 -17.82
CA HIS A 185 -11.70 -18.74 -18.38
C HIS A 185 -12.97 -18.79 -17.55
N THR A 186 -14.06 -18.20 -18.06
CA THR A 186 -15.33 -18.09 -17.32
C THR A 186 -16.10 -19.40 -17.23
N GLY A 187 -15.72 -20.41 -18.02
CA GLY A 187 -16.33 -21.74 -17.99
C GLY A 187 -15.85 -22.67 -16.86
N THR A 188 -14.88 -22.22 -16.07
CA THR A 188 -14.35 -22.97 -14.93
C THR A 188 -14.39 -22.09 -13.70
N GLU A 189 -15.14 -22.51 -12.68
CA GLU A 189 -15.20 -21.78 -11.42
C GLU A 189 -13.95 -22.04 -10.60
N GLU A 190 -13.22 -20.97 -10.28
CA GLU A 190 -12.05 -21.02 -9.41
C GLU A 190 -11.97 -19.73 -8.57
N TYR A 191 -11.72 -19.89 -7.27
CA TYR A 191 -11.43 -18.75 -6.41
C TYR A 191 -9.98 -18.31 -6.62
N PHE A 192 -9.78 -17.06 -7.00
CA PHE A 192 -8.44 -16.54 -7.24
C PHE A 192 -7.63 -16.46 -5.94
N LYS A 193 -6.52 -17.19 -5.88
CA LYS A 193 -5.54 -17.15 -4.79
C LYS A 193 -4.20 -16.60 -5.24
N GLN A 194 -3.73 -17.03 -6.40
CA GLN A 194 -2.45 -16.61 -6.96
C GLN A 194 -2.39 -16.83 -8.48
N ALA A 195 -1.53 -16.05 -9.13
CA ALA A 195 -1.12 -16.26 -10.51
C ALA A 195 0.32 -15.76 -10.71
N GLU A 196 1.05 -16.39 -11.62
CA GLU A 196 2.32 -15.89 -12.12
C GLU A 196 2.05 -15.00 -13.35
N ALA A 197 2.71 -13.85 -13.42
CA ALA A 197 2.62 -12.92 -14.54
C ALA A 197 4.01 -12.69 -15.15
N ASP A 198 4.09 -12.65 -16.48
CA ASP A 198 5.26 -12.18 -17.20
C ASP A 198 5.35 -10.65 -17.08
N VAL A 199 6.56 -10.09 -16.92
CA VAL A 199 6.76 -8.65 -16.71
C VAL A 199 7.54 -8.08 -17.86
N TYR A 200 7.01 -6.99 -18.44
CA TYR A 200 7.63 -6.26 -19.54
C TYR A 200 7.84 -4.79 -19.16
N ASP A 201 8.90 -4.19 -19.65
CA ASP A 201 9.19 -2.78 -19.48
C ASP A 201 8.37 -1.88 -20.44
N THR A 202 8.62 -0.57 -20.41
CA THR A 202 7.95 0.41 -21.28
C THR A 202 8.27 0.24 -22.78
N LYS A 203 9.33 -0.52 -23.12
CA LYS A 203 9.71 -0.82 -24.51
C LYS A 203 9.13 -2.15 -24.98
N GLY A 204 8.48 -2.90 -24.09
CA GLY A 204 7.99 -4.25 -24.36
C GLY A 204 9.06 -5.33 -24.23
N GLU A 205 10.19 -5.04 -23.58
CA GLU A 205 11.23 -6.02 -23.32
C GLU A 205 10.85 -6.84 -22.07
N TYR A 206 11.01 -8.15 -22.15
CA TYR A 206 10.77 -9.05 -21.02
C TYR A 206 11.83 -8.86 -19.94
N ILE A 207 11.39 -8.56 -18.71
CA ILE A 207 12.29 -8.30 -17.57
C ILE A 207 12.15 -9.30 -16.43
N GLY A 208 11.28 -10.30 -16.54
CA GLY A 208 11.13 -11.34 -15.54
C GLY A 208 9.70 -11.76 -15.27
N LYS A 209 9.48 -12.39 -14.13
CA LYS A 209 8.18 -12.86 -13.66
C LYS A 209 7.84 -12.28 -12.30
N LYS A 210 6.53 -12.15 -12.02
CA LYS A 210 6.01 -11.74 -10.72
C LYS A 210 4.87 -12.64 -10.30
N ASN A 211 4.89 -13.06 -9.05
CA ASN A 211 3.76 -13.72 -8.41
C ASN A 211 2.77 -12.67 -7.91
N LEU A 212 1.50 -12.87 -8.22
CA LEU A 212 0.37 -12.08 -7.75
C LEU A 212 -0.43 -12.91 -6.76
N TYR A 213 -0.74 -12.33 -5.60
CA TYR A 213 -1.47 -13.02 -4.54
C TYR A 213 -2.72 -12.25 -4.14
N SER A 214 -3.78 -12.98 -3.80
CA SER A 214 -4.91 -12.44 -3.08
C SER A 214 -4.88 -12.94 -1.64
N TYR A 215 -5.26 -12.08 -0.69
CA TYR A 215 -5.22 -12.39 0.73
C TYR A 215 -6.57 -12.14 1.38
N ASP A 216 -6.87 -12.91 2.42
CA ASP A 216 -7.97 -12.63 3.34
C ASP A 216 -7.59 -11.48 4.29
N GLU A 217 -8.60 -10.75 4.78
CA GLU A 217 -8.38 -9.51 5.56
C GLU A 217 -7.60 -9.76 6.85
N ASP A 218 -7.75 -10.93 7.47
CA ASP A 218 -7.08 -11.28 8.72
C ASP A 218 -5.56 -11.41 8.58
N LEU A 219 -5.08 -11.63 7.35
CA LEU A 219 -3.65 -11.81 7.05
C LEU A 219 -2.88 -10.49 6.85
N PHE A 220 -3.53 -9.32 6.94
CA PHE A 220 -2.84 -8.07 6.75
C PHE A 220 -2.10 -7.61 8.01
N ILE A 221 -0.93 -6.98 7.80
CA ILE A 221 -0.04 -6.45 8.84
C ILE A 221 -0.74 -5.53 9.86
N ILE A 222 -1.84 -4.87 9.46
CA ILE A 222 -2.59 -4.01 10.35
C ILE A 222 -3.23 -4.80 11.51
N ASN A 223 -3.63 -6.05 11.28
CA ASN A 223 -4.22 -6.88 12.33
C ASN A 223 -3.17 -7.36 13.33
N TRP A 224 -1.95 -7.62 12.84
CA TRP A 224 -0.80 -7.85 13.71
C TRP A 224 -0.51 -6.62 14.58
N LEU A 225 -0.47 -5.41 14.00
CA LEU A 225 -0.14 -4.19 14.73
C LEU A 225 -1.18 -3.84 15.81
N ARG A 226 -2.47 -4.14 15.57
CA ARG A 226 -3.56 -3.86 16.53
C ARG A 226 -3.40 -4.56 17.88
N GLN A 227 -2.70 -5.67 17.95
CA GLN A 227 -2.43 -6.39 19.20
C GLN A 227 -1.61 -5.56 20.18
N TYR A 228 -0.82 -4.62 19.70
CA TYR A 228 0.06 -3.76 20.47
C TYR A 228 -0.54 -2.38 20.75
N TYR A 229 -1.84 -2.21 20.51
CA TYR A 229 -2.51 -0.94 20.73
C TYR A 229 -2.67 -0.64 22.22
N ASN A 230 -2.10 0.49 22.67
CA ASN A 230 -2.18 0.93 24.06
C ASN A 230 -2.50 2.42 24.14
N LYS A 231 -3.60 2.78 24.83
CA LYS A 231 -4.05 4.16 25.00
C LYS A 231 -3.77 4.72 26.41
N LYS A 232 -3.40 3.88 27.37
CA LYS A 232 -3.41 4.24 28.79
C LYS A 232 -2.04 4.64 29.34
N GLU A 233 -0.96 4.26 28.66
CA GLU A 233 0.40 4.57 29.07
C GLU A 233 0.86 5.93 28.58
N LYS A 234 1.94 6.45 29.19
CA LYS A 234 2.61 7.66 28.72
C LYS A 234 3.02 7.51 27.25
N HIS A 235 2.62 8.45 26.42
CA HIS A 235 2.90 8.45 25.00
C HIS A 235 4.23 9.13 24.72
N TYR A 236 5.06 8.50 23.89
CA TYR A 236 6.36 9.03 23.45
C TYR A 236 6.37 9.48 22.00
N ALA A 237 5.44 8.99 21.19
CA ALA A 237 5.17 9.44 19.81
C ALA A 237 3.87 8.81 19.29
N TYR A 238 3.49 9.17 18.07
CA TYR A 238 2.38 8.60 17.33
C TYR A 238 2.87 8.05 16.00
N LEU A 239 2.67 6.75 15.77
CA LEU A 239 2.89 6.11 14.48
C LEU A 239 1.63 6.23 13.65
N ARG A 240 1.69 7.02 12.58
CA ARG A 240 0.62 7.09 11.58
C ARG A 240 0.83 6.02 10.52
N TYR A 241 -0.25 5.39 10.08
CA TYR A 241 -0.25 4.43 9.00
C TYR A 241 -1.51 4.54 8.11
N LEU A 242 -1.37 4.13 6.85
CA LEU A 242 -2.47 4.01 5.89
C LEU A 242 -2.29 2.75 5.08
N GLY A 243 -3.42 2.08 4.78
CA GLY A 243 -3.44 0.90 3.92
C GLY A 243 -2.42 -0.17 4.31
N THR A 244 -2.29 -1.16 3.47
CA THR A 244 -1.40 -2.31 3.69
C THR A 244 -0.50 -2.61 2.49
N ASP A 245 -0.50 -1.74 1.48
CA ASP A 245 0.28 -1.82 0.25
C ASP A 245 1.36 -0.73 0.17
N PHE A 246 2.26 -0.86 -0.81
CA PHE A 246 3.33 0.11 -1.04
C PHE A 246 2.80 1.48 -1.46
N GLN A 247 1.68 1.56 -2.17
CA GLN A 247 1.06 2.82 -2.59
C GLN A 247 0.80 3.75 -1.40
N ASN A 248 0.54 3.17 -0.23
CA ASN A 248 0.22 3.89 1.00
C ASN A 248 1.44 4.19 1.89
N ASN A 249 2.66 3.76 1.52
CA ASN A 249 3.87 3.93 2.35
C ASN A 249 4.21 5.40 2.63
N LYS A 250 3.93 6.32 1.70
CA LYS A 250 4.10 7.77 1.94
C LYS A 250 3.25 8.30 3.10
N GLY A 251 2.21 7.57 3.50
CA GLY A 251 1.35 7.86 4.64
C GLY A 251 1.83 7.26 5.96
N VAL A 252 2.93 6.49 5.97
CA VAL A 252 3.53 5.91 7.17
C VAL A 252 4.61 6.84 7.70
N PHE A 253 4.42 7.39 8.90
CA PHE A 253 5.40 8.26 9.55
C PHE A 253 5.19 8.32 11.07
N ILE A 254 6.22 8.76 11.79
CA ILE A 254 6.17 8.98 13.23
C ILE A 254 6.17 10.49 13.53
N THR A 255 5.37 10.93 14.49
CA THR A 255 5.27 12.34 14.91
C THR A 255 4.91 12.46 16.39
N LEU A 256 5.22 13.60 17.02
CA LEU A 256 4.68 13.96 18.34
C LEU A 256 3.29 14.59 18.25
N LYS A 257 2.94 15.19 17.10
CA LYS A 257 1.69 15.91 16.91
C LYS A 257 0.87 15.31 15.75
N PRO A 258 0.07 14.27 16.00
CA PRO A 258 -0.87 13.76 15.01
C PRO A 258 -1.96 14.81 14.69
N SER A 259 -2.54 14.76 13.50
CA SER A 259 -3.68 15.61 13.14
C SER A 259 -4.97 15.10 13.79
N ASP A 260 -5.92 16.04 14.06
CA ASP A 260 -7.25 15.67 14.59
C ASP A 260 -7.97 14.66 13.68
N ASN A 261 -7.76 14.76 12.37
CA ASN A 261 -8.33 13.82 11.41
C ASN A 261 -7.75 12.41 11.55
N ASP A 262 -6.44 12.29 11.80
CA ASP A 262 -5.81 10.98 12.02
C ASP A 262 -6.31 10.34 13.32
N LEU A 263 -6.49 11.14 14.37
CA LEU A 263 -7.05 10.68 15.65
C LEU A 263 -8.53 10.26 15.52
N LYS A 264 -9.36 11.06 14.86
CA LYS A 264 -10.78 10.76 14.64
C LYS A 264 -11.00 9.51 13.79
N GLN A 265 -10.17 9.28 12.80
CA GLN A 265 -10.27 8.13 11.89
C GLN A 265 -9.43 6.92 12.34
N VAL A 266 -8.78 6.99 13.51
CA VAL A 266 -7.91 5.94 14.06
C VAL A 266 -6.89 5.46 13.01
N LYS A 267 -6.18 6.41 12.39
CA LYS A 267 -5.16 6.14 11.38
C LYS A 267 -3.77 6.02 11.97
N GLY A 268 -3.63 5.39 13.12
CA GLY A 268 -2.34 5.23 13.78
C GLY A 268 -2.48 4.71 15.20
N ASN A 269 -1.34 4.49 15.84
CA ASN A 269 -1.24 4.09 17.24
C ASN A 269 -0.24 4.97 17.98
N TRP A 270 -0.51 5.19 19.27
CA TRP A 270 0.46 5.79 20.17
C TRP A 270 1.61 4.82 20.47
N ILE A 271 2.83 5.33 20.44
CA ILE A 271 4.04 4.60 20.83
C ILE A 271 4.24 4.83 22.32
N THR A 272 4.35 3.74 23.06
CA THR A 272 4.58 3.70 24.51
C THR A 272 5.81 2.85 24.80
N PRO A 273 6.39 2.86 26.02
CA PRO A 273 7.53 2.00 26.36
C PRO A 273 7.27 0.51 26.10
N ASN A 274 6.04 0.05 26.30
CA ASN A 274 5.70 -1.37 26.18
C ASN A 274 5.39 -1.86 24.76
N ASN A 275 5.13 -0.96 23.81
CA ASN A 275 4.85 -1.35 22.43
C ASN A 275 5.86 -0.79 21.41
N ILE A 276 6.93 -0.15 21.88
CA ILE A 276 7.89 0.52 21.01
C ILE A 276 8.44 -0.41 19.92
N ILE A 277 8.88 -1.61 20.28
CA ILE A 277 9.50 -2.54 19.32
C ILE A 277 8.55 -2.94 18.18
N PRO A 278 7.34 -3.47 18.39
CA PRO A 278 6.44 -3.78 17.28
C PRO A 278 6.06 -2.55 16.46
N MET A 279 5.94 -1.36 17.04
CA MET A 279 5.68 -0.13 16.31
C MET A 279 6.84 0.24 15.37
N LEU A 280 8.10 0.09 15.83
CA LEU A 280 9.28 0.39 15.03
C LEU A 280 9.55 -0.69 13.97
N ILE A 281 9.24 -1.96 14.26
CA ILE A 281 9.26 -3.03 13.26
C ILE A 281 8.25 -2.72 12.15
N TYR A 282 7.01 -2.35 12.49
CA TYR A 282 6.02 -1.95 11.49
C TYR A 282 6.54 -0.82 10.59
N PHE A 283 7.10 0.23 11.20
CA PHE A 283 7.66 1.35 10.47
C PHE A 283 8.78 0.92 9.52
N ALA A 284 9.75 0.17 10.04
CA ALA A 284 10.92 -0.26 9.28
C ALA A 284 10.53 -1.20 8.13
N VAL A 285 9.70 -2.22 8.39
CA VAL A 285 9.21 -3.18 7.39
C VAL A 285 8.47 -2.47 6.25
N ARG A 286 7.66 -1.46 6.57
CA ARG A 286 6.92 -0.69 5.56
C ARG A 286 7.80 0.20 4.68
N LEU A 287 8.98 0.59 5.16
CA LEU A 287 9.78 1.64 4.52
C LEU A 287 11.19 1.21 4.08
N CYS A 288 11.68 0.03 4.48
CA CYS A 288 13.02 -0.45 4.12
C CYS A 288 13.13 -0.89 2.65
N ILE A 289 12.01 -1.26 2.03
CA ILE A 289 11.94 -1.62 0.61
C ILE A 289 11.38 -0.42 -0.15
N GLU A 290 12.07 -0.03 -1.22
CA GLU A 290 11.64 1.08 -2.04
C GLU A 290 10.40 0.70 -2.86
N ALA A 291 9.40 1.60 -2.87
CA ALA A 291 8.22 1.43 -3.68
C ALA A 291 8.54 1.73 -5.14
N ASP A 292 8.22 0.81 -6.03
CA ASP A 292 8.31 0.96 -7.48
C ASP A 292 6.97 0.67 -8.16
N TRP A 293 6.94 0.77 -9.49
CA TRP A 293 5.72 0.51 -10.26
C TRP A 293 5.26 -0.95 -10.15
N LEU A 294 6.19 -1.90 -9.93
CA LEU A 294 5.89 -3.33 -9.96
C LEU A 294 5.36 -3.83 -8.60
N ASN A 295 5.83 -3.26 -7.48
CA ASN A 295 5.41 -3.65 -6.13
C ASN A 295 4.29 -2.80 -5.54
N ASP A 296 3.80 -1.76 -6.25
CA ASP A 296 2.82 -0.77 -5.78
C ASP A 296 1.61 -1.37 -5.04
N ARG A 297 1.15 -2.55 -5.48
CA ARG A 297 -0.02 -3.25 -4.92
C ARG A 297 0.31 -4.43 -4.01
N ASP A 298 1.59 -4.72 -3.78
CA ASP A 298 1.96 -5.81 -2.88
C ASP A 298 1.55 -5.47 -1.45
N GLN A 299 1.02 -6.48 -0.77
CA GLN A 299 0.41 -6.32 0.55
C GLN A 299 1.38 -6.75 1.63
N PHE A 300 1.54 -5.90 2.64
CA PHE A 300 2.22 -6.28 3.87
C PHE A 300 1.30 -7.14 4.74
N LEU A 301 1.86 -8.23 5.25
CA LEU A 301 1.12 -9.31 5.86
C LEU A 301 1.40 -9.45 7.36
N TYR A 302 0.56 -10.20 8.03
CA TYR A 302 0.76 -10.68 9.39
C TYR A 302 1.96 -11.62 9.43
N PRO A 303 3.03 -11.33 10.19
CA PRO A 303 4.25 -12.12 10.21
C PRO A 303 4.06 -13.43 10.99
N ASN A 304 4.96 -14.40 10.78
CA ASN A 304 5.14 -15.51 11.72
C ASN A 304 5.74 -15.01 13.05
N SER A 305 5.88 -15.88 14.04
CA SER A 305 6.37 -15.51 15.38
C SER A 305 7.90 -15.41 15.52
N ASP A 306 8.68 -15.85 14.53
CA ASP A 306 10.16 -15.97 14.64
C ASP A 306 10.86 -14.63 14.86
N TRP A 307 10.29 -13.52 14.40
CA TRP A 307 10.81 -12.17 14.63
C TRP A 307 10.89 -11.82 16.12
N GLN A 308 10.08 -12.45 16.99
CA GLN A 308 9.99 -12.14 18.42
C GLN A 308 11.26 -12.56 19.17
N THR A 309 12.01 -13.50 18.67
CA THR A 309 13.28 -13.97 19.26
C THR A 309 14.51 -13.39 18.56
N ASP A 310 14.35 -12.73 17.42
CA ASP A 310 15.45 -12.09 16.68
C ASP A 310 15.70 -10.67 17.20
N THR A 311 16.43 -10.57 18.29
CA THR A 311 16.76 -9.28 18.95
C THR A 311 17.61 -8.36 18.08
N GLU A 312 18.44 -8.92 17.17
CA GLU A 312 19.20 -8.13 16.20
C GLU A 312 18.27 -7.45 15.20
N PHE A 313 17.30 -8.18 14.62
CA PHE A 313 16.29 -7.59 13.74
C PHE A 313 15.47 -6.50 14.42
N GLN A 314 15.08 -6.70 15.69
CA GLN A 314 14.36 -5.71 16.48
C GLN A 314 15.20 -4.43 16.67
N ALA A 315 16.49 -4.58 16.99
CA ALA A 315 17.44 -3.48 17.15
C ALA A 315 17.70 -2.75 15.82
N ASP A 316 17.86 -3.48 14.73
CA ASP A 316 18.01 -2.93 13.37
C ASP A 316 16.81 -2.08 12.96
N CYS A 317 15.58 -2.55 13.22
CA CYS A 317 14.37 -1.79 12.98
C CYS A 317 14.29 -0.50 13.82
N LEU A 318 14.75 -0.55 15.07
CA LEU A 318 14.83 0.63 15.91
C LEU A 318 15.81 1.65 15.32
N VAL A 319 17.04 1.24 15.03
CA VAL A 319 18.06 2.13 14.46
C VAL A 319 17.63 2.71 13.12
N TYR A 320 17.07 1.87 12.23
CA TYR A 320 16.53 2.33 10.96
C TYR A 320 15.49 3.45 11.12
N THR A 321 14.58 3.28 12.09
CA THR A 321 13.52 4.25 12.35
C THR A 321 14.04 5.58 12.88
N LEU A 322 15.07 5.57 13.75
CA LEU A 322 15.65 6.77 14.32
C LEU A 322 16.17 7.75 13.26
N PHE A 323 16.76 7.23 12.18
CA PHE A 323 17.41 8.04 11.14
C PHE A 323 16.65 8.07 9.82
N HIS A 324 15.42 7.55 9.78
CA HIS A 324 14.64 7.56 8.55
C HIS A 324 13.94 8.91 8.32
N GLY A 325 13.83 9.32 7.05
CA GLY A 325 13.24 10.60 6.65
C GLY A 325 11.76 10.78 7.02
N GLN A 326 11.03 9.71 7.27
CA GLN A 326 9.63 9.72 7.75
C GLN A 326 9.52 9.73 9.28
N ASN A 327 10.63 9.72 10.01
CA ASN A 327 10.63 10.12 11.40
C ASN A 327 10.54 11.65 11.45
N ARG A 328 9.34 12.17 11.78
CA ARG A 328 8.97 13.58 11.79
C ARG A 328 8.83 14.12 13.21
N ILE A 329 9.47 13.48 14.17
CA ILE A 329 9.50 13.95 15.55
C ILE A 329 10.25 15.29 15.58
N SER A 330 9.62 16.31 16.16
CA SER A 330 10.22 17.63 16.36
C SER A 330 10.08 18.05 17.81
N SER A 331 11.14 18.57 18.39
CA SER A 331 11.17 19.15 19.77
C SER A 331 10.27 20.37 19.90
N GLU A 332 9.81 20.97 18.81
CA GLU A 332 8.81 22.05 18.82
C GLU A 332 7.40 21.58 19.24
N HIS A 333 7.16 20.27 19.21
CA HIS A 333 5.85 19.67 19.47
C HIS A 333 5.76 18.93 20.80
N GLY A 334 6.75 19.07 21.68
CA GLY A 334 6.85 18.43 22.99
C GLY A 334 8.24 17.88 23.26
N THR A 335 8.41 17.22 24.43
CA THR A 335 9.68 16.63 24.79
C THR A 335 10.14 15.57 23.80
N ASN A 336 11.35 15.75 23.27
CA ASN A 336 11.94 14.78 22.35
C ASN A 336 12.55 13.59 23.12
N HIS A 337 11.83 12.49 23.18
CA HIS A 337 12.30 11.23 23.79
C HIS A 337 13.21 10.39 22.88
N TRP A 338 13.52 10.89 21.67
CA TRP A 338 14.09 10.10 20.58
C TRP A 338 15.51 10.51 20.21
N ILE A 339 16.25 11.17 21.10
CA ILE A 339 17.68 11.45 20.93
C ILE A 339 18.44 10.15 21.25
N PRO A 340 19.13 9.52 20.26
CA PRO A 340 19.75 8.20 20.47
C PRO A 340 21.09 8.24 21.19
N PHE A 341 21.56 9.42 21.57
CA PHE A 341 22.88 9.67 22.14
C PHE A 341 22.77 10.37 23.49
N THR A 342 23.81 10.21 24.30
CA THR A 342 24.06 11.04 25.49
C THR A 342 24.76 12.35 25.09
N GLU A 343 24.76 13.34 25.94
CA GLU A 343 25.45 14.62 25.76
C GLU A 343 26.94 14.43 25.45
N ASP A 344 27.59 13.53 26.23
CA ASP A 344 29.02 13.24 26.06
C ASP A 344 29.33 12.62 24.70
N GLU A 345 28.48 11.73 24.18
CA GLU A 345 28.67 11.09 22.89
C GLU A 345 28.67 12.08 21.73
N VAL A 346 27.93 13.19 21.87
CA VAL A 346 27.76 14.19 20.81
C VAL A 346 28.35 15.56 21.12
N ASN A 347 29.09 15.66 22.23
CA ASN A 347 29.71 16.88 22.71
C ASN A 347 28.70 18.04 22.93
N ALA A 348 27.49 17.70 23.37
CA ALA A 348 26.49 18.70 23.72
C ALA A 348 26.88 19.41 25.01
N LYS A 349 26.72 20.74 25.02
CA LYS A 349 27.01 21.57 26.20
C LYS A 349 25.82 21.68 27.17
N GLU A 350 24.62 21.60 26.58
CA GLU A 350 23.35 21.68 27.31
C GLU A 350 22.78 20.28 27.53
N LYS A 351 22.12 20.07 28.67
CA LYS A 351 21.50 18.79 28.99
C LYS A 351 20.27 18.53 28.18
N PHE A 352 20.05 17.26 27.81
CA PHE A 352 18.84 16.81 27.17
C PHE A 352 17.69 16.64 28.18
N GLU A 353 16.48 16.97 27.76
CA GLU A 353 15.28 16.82 28.60
C GLU A 353 14.88 15.34 28.79
N SER A 354 15.31 14.46 27.89
CA SER A 354 15.00 13.04 27.97
C SER A 354 16.13 12.18 27.39
N HIS A 355 16.41 11.10 28.09
CA HIS A 355 17.38 10.08 27.69
C HIS A 355 16.69 8.75 27.33
N PHE A 356 15.36 8.75 27.15
CA PHE A 356 14.58 7.50 27.00
C PHE A 356 15.16 6.56 25.94
N ILE A 357 15.35 7.00 24.70
CA ILE A 357 15.89 6.13 23.63
C ILE A 357 17.37 5.80 23.85
N SER A 358 18.20 6.73 24.32
CA SER A 358 19.60 6.40 24.63
C SER A 358 19.70 5.39 25.76
N ASP A 359 18.88 5.51 26.81
CA ASP A 359 18.79 4.53 27.89
C ASP A 359 18.26 3.18 27.42
N PHE A 360 17.29 3.18 26.53
CA PHE A 360 16.77 1.95 25.89
C PHE A 360 17.87 1.22 25.10
N ILE A 361 18.66 1.96 24.31
CA ILE A 361 19.77 1.40 23.53
C ILE A 361 20.85 0.81 24.42
N HIS A 362 21.17 1.50 25.53
CA HIS A 362 22.24 1.09 26.47
C HIS A 362 21.77 0.13 27.57
N GLY A 363 20.52 -0.30 27.57
CA GLY A 363 19.99 -1.23 28.56
C GLY A 363 19.82 -0.65 29.94
N ARG A 364 19.54 0.65 30.07
CA ARG A 364 19.41 1.38 31.32
C ARG A 364 17.97 1.62 31.76
N ILE A 365 17.00 1.12 31.02
CA ILE A 365 15.58 1.23 31.40
C ILE A 365 15.33 0.40 32.66
N LYS A 366 14.76 1.04 33.67
CA LYS A 366 14.33 0.37 34.89
C LYS A 366 12.92 -0.10 34.77
N LYS A 367 12.66 -1.41 34.95
CA LYS A 367 11.28 -1.91 34.98
C LYS A 367 10.61 -1.40 36.27
N THR A 368 9.55 -0.63 36.07
CA THR A 368 8.60 -0.37 37.16
C THR A 368 7.71 -1.60 37.24
N VAL A 369 7.72 -2.31 38.36
CA VAL A 369 6.81 -3.42 38.62
C VAL A 369 5.39 -2.83 38.64
N ARG A 370 4.52 -3.27 37.74
CA ARG A 370 3.12 -2.90 37.82
C ARG A 370 2.52 -3.39 39.10
N THR A 371 1.69 -2.60 39.71
CA THR A 371 0.87 -3.07 40.84
C THR A 371 -0.11 -4.15 40.32
N GLU A 372 -0.60 -5.00 41.21
CA GLU A 372 -1.59 -6.03 40.81
C GLU A 372 -2.84 -5.43 40.19
N GLU A 373 -3.22 -4.21 40.56
CA GLU A 373 -4.37 -3.49 39.98
C GLU A 373 -4.10 -3.03 38.57
N GLU A 374 -2.92 -2.46 38.28
CA GLU A 374 -2.48 -2.07 36.95
C GLU A 374 -2.36 -3.28 36.01
N GLN A 375 -1.91 -4.42 36.56
CA GLN A 375 -1.83 -5.67 35.77
C GLN A 375 -3.20 -6.23 35.43
N LYS A 376 -4.14 -6.26 36.40
CA LYS A 376 -5.54 -6.69 36.16
C LYS A 376 -6.26 -5.77 35.16
N GLU A 377 -6.00 -4.47 35.25
CA GLU A 377 -6.58 -3.50 34.32
C GLU A 377 -6.00 -3.66 32.88
N PHE A 378 -4.72 -3.96 32.75
CA PHE A 378 -4.07 -4.28 31.48
C PHE A 378 -4.67 -5.55 30.84
N GLU A 379 -4.81 -6.63 31.62
CA GLU A 379 -5.38 -7.91 31.19
C GLU A 379 -6.86 -7.78 30.78
N LYS A 380 -7.64 -6.99 31.52
CA LYS A 380 -9.04 -6.72 31.20
C LYS A 380 -9.22 -5.99 29.87
N ASN A 381 -8.28 -5.13 29.51
CA ASN A 381 -8.32 -4.35 28.28
C ASN A 381 -7.79 -5.13 27.05
N SER A 382 -6.87 -6.08 27.25
CA SER A 382 -6.39 -6.98 26.20
C SER A 382 -7.46 -8.02 25.79
N LYS A 383 -8.36 -8.41 26.71
CA LYS A 383 -9.47 -9.36 26.42
C LYS A 383 -10.60 -8.79 25.56
N ASN A 384 -10.67 -7.49 25.34
CA ASN A 384 -11.73 -6.86 24.54
C ASN A 384 -11.51 -6.82 23.03
N TYR A 385 -10.42 -7.41 22.53
CA TYR A 385 -10.19 -7.61 21.11
C TYR A 385 -10.16 -9.12 20.83
N HIS A 386 -11.33 -9.71 20.62
CA HIS A 386 -11.43 -11.07 20.08
C HIS A 386 -10.86 -11.06 18.65
N VAL A 387 -9.64 -11.53 18.51
CA VAL A 387 -9.17 -12.13 17.26
C VAL A 387 -9.68 -13.56 17.31
N ALA A 388 -10.48 -13.94 16.32
CA ALA A 388 -11.04 -15.28 16.22
C ALA A 388 -9.95 -16.36 16.31
N ASP A 389 -10.29 -17.50 16.88
CA ASP A 389 -9.55 -18.70 17.26
C ASP A 389 -8.70 -19.36 16.17
N VAL A 390 -7.80 -18.64 15.50
CA VAL A 390 -6.95 -19.21 14.42
C VAL A 390 -5.46 -19.22 14.78
N PHE A 391 -5.07 -18.64 15.89
CA PHE A 391 -3.65 -18.58 16.26
C PHE A 391 -3.41 -19.30 17.57
N GLU A 392 -2.61 -20.37 17.51
CA GLU A 392 -2.04 -21.03 18.67
C GLU A 392 -1.40 -19.99 19.61
N GLU A 393 -1.74 -20.04 20.89
CA GLU A 393 -1.06 -19.23 21.89
C GLU A 393 0.44 -19.48 21.79
N PRO A 394 1.30 -18.44 21.73
CA PRO A 394 2.73 -18.65 21.65
C PRO A 394 3.20 -19.28 22.96
N THR A 395 3.49 -20.56 22.92
CA THR A 395 4.14 -21.31 24.02
C THR A 395 5.63 -20.95 24.17
N THR A 396 6.13 -20.02 23.39
CA THR A 396 7.51 -19.54 23.43
C THR A 396 7.63 -18.26 24.23
N THR A 397 8.56 -18.22 25.17
CA THR A 397 8.99 -17.02 25.89
C THR A 397 9.42 -15.97 24.87
N THR A 398 8.58 -14.97 24.63
CA THR A 398 8.88 -13.90 23.66
C THR A 398 10.00 -13.01 24.24
N THR A 399 11.09 -12.86 23.52
CA THR A 399 12.20 -12.00 23.91
C THR A 399 12.12 -10.69 23.14
N LEU A 400 11.11 -9.87 23.44
CA LEU A 400 11.09 -8.49 22.93
C LEU A 400 12.09 -7.64 23.71
N LEU A 401 12.83 -6.81 22.99
CA LEU A 401 13.71 -5.81 23.61
C LEU A 401 12.87 -4.85 24.44
N ASP A 402 13.26 -4.67 25.69
CA ASP A 402 12.58 -3.82 26.68
C ASP A 402 13.47 -2.72 27.24
N GLY A 403 14.71 -2.63 26.74
CA GLY A 403 15.70 -1.64 27.16
C GLY A 403 16.36 -1.92 28.52
N THR A 404 16.15 -3.09 29.10
CA THR A 404 16.83 -3.48 30.37
C THR A 404 18.21 -4.08 30.15
N THR A 405 18.54 -4.45 28.91
CA THR A 405 19.86 -4.94 28.50
C THR A 405 20.34 -4.15 27.27
N PRO A 406 21.66 -3.90 27.13
CA PRO A 406 22.20 -3.23 25.95
C PRO A 406 21.80 -3.94 24.68
N LEU A 407 21.45 -3.16 23.62
CA LEU A 407 21.08 -3.72 22.33
C LEU A 407 22.29 -4.35 21.64
N ASN A 408 22.10 -5.56 21.12
CA ASN A 408 23.08 -6.18 20.23
C ASN A 408 22.79 -5.69 18.79
N LEU A 409 23.52 -4.66 18.37
CA LEU A 409 23.38 -4.06 17.05
C LEU A 409 24.15 -4.86 16.01
N SER A 410 23.58 -5.03 14.82
CA SER A 410 24.31 -5.50 13.64
C SER A 410 25.42 -4.50 13.26
N ASP A 411 26.37 -4.93 12.42
CA ASP A 411 27.42 -4.03 11.95
C ASP A 411 26.88 -2.88 11.11
N GLN A 412 25.80 -3.13 10.34
CA GLN A 412 25.09 -2.09 9.60
C GLN A 412 24.42 -1.08 10.52
N ALA A 413 23.74 -1.55 11.57
CA ALA A 413 23.13 -0.67 12.57
C ALA A 413 24.18 0.17 13.32
N LYS A 414 25.32 -0.42 13.71
CA LYS A 414 26.46 0.31 14.29
C LYS A 414 26.95 1.41 13.36
N ALA A 415 27.13 1.09 12.05
CA ALA A 415 27.59 2.07 11.07
C ALA A 415 26.59 3.24 10.91
N VAL A 416 25.28 2.97 10.99
CA VAL A 416 24.23 4.01 10.98
C VAL A 416 24.33 4.86 12.26
N MET A 417 24.46 4.24 13.42
CA MET A 417 24.61 4.95 14.70
C MET A 417 25.86 5.85 14.69
N ASP A 418 27.00 5.37 14.19
CA ASP A 418 28.23 6.16 14.12
C ASP A 418 28.10 7.36 13.18
N ALA A 419 27.53 7.16 12.00
CA ALA A 419 27.25 8.26 11.07
C ALA A 419 26.25 9.28 11.65
N GLY A 420 25.23 8.78 12.36
CA GLY A 420 24.28 9.63 13.09
C GLY A 420 24.95 10.44 14.20
N ARG A 421 25.84 9.83 14.95
CA ARG A 421 26.61 10.51 16.04
C ARG A 421 27.41 11.68 15.48
N GLU A 422 28.10 11.50 14.35
CA GLU A 422 28.85 12.59 13.70
C GLU A 422 27.93 13.73 13.26
N LEU A 423 26.73 13.43 12.77
CA LEU A 423 25.75 14.44 12.40
C LEU A 423 25.29 15.26 13.63
N TRP A 424 24.99 14.61 14.78
CA TRP A 424 24.63 15.29 16.02
C TRP A 424 25.82 16.09 16.59
N ARG A 425 27.04 15.56 16.55
CA ARG A 425 28.27 16.33 16.91
C ARG A 425 28.38 17.59 16.09
N TYR A 426 28.12 17.51 14.79
CA TYR A 426 28.18 18.68 13.94
C TYR A 426 27.07 19.70 14.24
N TYR A 427 25.87 19.23 14.54
CA TYR A 427 24.76 20.09 14.98
C TYR A 427 25.13 20.83 16.29
N HIS A 428 25.68 20.13 17.29
CA HIS A 428 26.05 20.74 18.57
C HIS A 428 27.24 21.71 18.50
N GLN A 429 27.93 21.80 17.37
CA GLN A 429 28.90 22.85 17.08
C GLN A 429 28.23 24.14 16.57
N GLN A 430 26.96 24.10 16.20
CA GLN A 430 26.23 25.26 15.65
C GLN A 430 25.70 26.15 16.79
N PRO A 431 25.62 27.48 16.58
CA PRO A 431 25.07 28.41 17.59
C PRO A 431 23.66 28.07 18.06
N ILE A 432 22.81 27.56 17.14
CA ILE A 432 21.41 27.18 17.42
C ILE A 432 21.28 26.09 18.48
N ALA A 433 22.28 25.22 18.63
CA ALA A 433 22.25 24.11 19.57
C ALA A 433 22.18 24.57 21.03
N LYS A 434 22.64 25.79 21.34
CA LYS A 434 22.50 26.39 22.68
C LYS A 434 21.03 26.63 23.04
N ASP A 435 20.24 27.09 22.07
CA ASP A 435 18.83 27.43 22.28
C ASP A 435 17.90 26.23 22.00
N LYS A 436 18.36 25.26 21.20
CA LYS A 436 17.62 24.05 20.81
C LYS A 436 18.46 22.78 21.02
N PRO A 437 18.85 22.44 22.25
CA PRO A 437 19.69 21.27 22.54
C PRO A 437 18.98 19.95 22.25
N ASN A 438 17.65 19.92 22.39
CA ASN A 438 16.82 18.71 22.23
C ASN A 438 16.45 18.40 20.78
N ALA A 439 17.24 18.86 19.80
CA ALA A 439 16.94 18.66 18.39
C ALA A 439 16.84 17.18 18.01
N SER A 440 15.76 16.83 17.34
CA SER A 440 15.56 15.51 16.73
C SER A 440 16.31 15.41 15.39
N PHE A 441 16.31 14.22 14.81
CA PHE A 441 16.79 14.03 13.43
C PHE A 441 16.04 14.92 12.43
N TYR A 442 14.74 15.12 12.62
CA TYR A 442 13.92 16.03 11.81
C TYR A 442 14.34 17.49 11.99
N ASP A 443 14.55 17.94 13.26
CA ASP A 443 14.95 19.32 13.57
C ASP A 443 16.34 19.66 13.01
N ILE A 444 17.30 18.73 13.10
CA ILE A 444 18.64 18.89 12.53
C ILE A 444 18.55 19.07 11.02
N ARG A 445 17.78 18.23 10.34
CA ARG A 445 17.57 18.33 8.90
C ARG A 445 16.88 19.64 8.54
N PHE A 446 15.86 20.04 9.30
CA PHE A 446 15.13 21.28 9.09
C PHE A 446 16.05 22.50 9.20
N TYR A 447 16.94 22.51 10.17
CA TYR A 447 17.93 23.59 10.36
C TYR A 447 18.87 23.74 9.18
N PHE A 448 19.51 22.67 8.73
CA PHE A 448 20.50 22.72 7.67
C PHE A 448 19.92 22.83 6.25
N GLN A 449 18.75 22.24 6.00
CA GLN A 449 18.11 22.24 4.68
C GLN A 449 17.22 23.48 4.49
N GLY A 450 16.73 24.08 5.57
CA GLY A 450 15.77 25.18 5.49
C GLY A 450 14.44 24.77 4.84
N THR A 451 13.62 25.78 4.53
CA THR A 451 12.28 25.56 3.96
C THR A 451 12.02 26.40 2.72
N LYS A 452 11.08 25.93 1.91
CA LYS A 452 10.47 26.69 0.81
C LYS A 452 8.96 26.74 0.99
N THR A 453 8.36 27.84 0.55
CA THR A 453 6.90 27.97 0.50
C THR A 453 6.38 27.30 -0.78
N THR A 454 5.49 26.33 -0.63
CA THR A 454 4.82 25.69 -1.76
C THR A 454 3.80 26.62 -2.41
N LYS A 455 3.36 26.31 -3.63
CA LYS A 455 2.29 27.06 -4.34
C LYS A 455 1.00 27.24 -3.52
N ASN A 456 0.76 26.34 -2.56
CA ASN A 456 -0.42 26.38 -1.67
C ASN A 456 -0.13 27.07 -0.31
N GLY A 457 0.96 27.83 -0.20
CA GLY A 457 1.34 28.59 1.01
C GLY A 457 1.89 27.73 2.17
N LYS A 458 2.09 26.42 1.99
CA LYS A 458 2.64 25.55 3.02
C LYS A 458 4.15 25.58 3.03
N GLN A 459 4.75 25.62 4.22
CA GLN A 459 6.19 25.43 4.39
C GLN A 459 6.55 23.96 4.17
N GLN A 460 7.57 23.74 3.36
CA GLN A 460 8.12 22.42 3.07
C GLN A 460 9.63 22.45 3.22
N MET A 461 10.21 21.45 3.92
CA MET A 461 11.65 21.30 4.02
C MET A 461 12.26 21.10 2.62
N ASN A 462 13.39 21.78 2.36
CA ASN A 462 14.14 21.58 1.14
C ASN A 462 14.76 20.17 1.11
N THR A 463 15.07 19.69 -0.08
CA THR A 463 15.74 18.38 -0.28
C THR A 463 17.26 18.47 -0.08
N GLU A 464 17.82 19.64 -0.30
CA GLU A 464 19.26 19.92 -0.31
C GLU A 464 19.61 21.02 0.70
N SER A 465 20.87 21.10 1.07
CA SER A 465 21.45 22.12 1.94
C SER A 465 22.60 22.83 1.24
N ASN A 466 22.81 24.09 1.56
CA ASN A 466 23.98 24.85 1.11
C ASN A 466 25.23 24.61 1.99
N ASP A 467 25.10 23.83 3.06
CA ASP A 467 26.21 23.49 3.95
C ASP A 467 26.91 22.22 3.43
N PRO A 468 28.16 22.32 2.92
CA PRO A 468 28.83 21.17 2.30
C PRO A 468 29.21 20.10 3.33
N LYS A 469 29.49 20.49 4.59
CA LYS A 469 29.83 19.53 5.64
C LYS A 469 28.61 18.75 6.08
N TYR A 470 27.47 19.42 6.28
CA TYR A 470 26.21 18.74 6.53
C TYR A 470 25.84 17.80 5.37
N THR A 471 25.98 18.26 4.13
CA THR A 471 25.66 17.45 2.94
C THR A 471 26.48 16.15 2.92
N ALA A 472 27.78 16.23 3.17
CA ALA A 472 28.64 15.04 3.25
C ALA A 472 28.19 14.07 4.39
N LEU A 473 27.86 14.60 5.56
CA LEU A 473 27.43 13.81 6.72
C LEU A 473 26.07 13.12 6.47
N ILE A 474 25.09 13.85 5.96
CA ILE A 474 23.75 13.29 5.71
C ILE A 474 23.76 12.27 4.57
N ASP A 475 24.58 12.45 3.54
CA ASP A 475 24.69 11.51 2.44
C ASP A 475 25.42 10.22 2.87
N GLY A 476 26.46 10.34 3.70
CA GLY A 476 27.12 9.21 4.35
C GLY A 476 26.14 8.40 5.21
N LEU A 477 25.34 9.08 6.03
CA LEU A 477 24.30 8.45 6.86
C LEU A 477 23.23 7.74 6.01
N ARG A 478 22.74 8.39 4.95
CA ARG A 478 21.77 7.81 4.02
C ARG A 478 22.30 6.55 3.32
N GLN A 479 23.58 6.55 2.97
CA GLN A 479 24.20 5.36 2.37
C GLN A 479 24.23 4.18 3.34
N LYS A 480 24.65 4.42 4.60
CA LYS A 480 24.63 3.39 5.66
C LYS A 480 23.21 2.89 5.97
N GLN A 481 22.24 3.80 5.94
CA GLN A 481 20.83 3.44 6.14
C GLN A 481 20.29 2.54 5.00
N LYS A 482 20.73 2.74 3.74
CA LYS A 482 20.38 1.84 2.63
C LYS A 482 20.98 0.44 2.81
N GLU A 483 22.19 0.34 3.36
CA GLU A 483 22.81 -0.95 3.66
C GLU A 483 22.04 -1.69 4.77
N LEU A 484 21.64 -0.98 5.82
CA LEU A 484 20.78 -1.50 6.89
C LEU A 484 19.40 -1.91 6.37
N ALA A 485 18.80 -1.11 5.48
CA ALA A 485 17.53 -1.43 4.84
C ALA A 485 17.55 -2.77 4.10
N LYS A 486 18.63 -3.07 3.35
CA LYS A 486 18.81 -4.36 2.67
C LYS A 486 18.90 -5.55 3.63
N GLN A 487 19.53 -5.36 4.78
CA GLN A 487 19.57 -6.40 5.82
C GLN A 487 18.16 -6.64 6.39
N ILE A 488 17.43 -5.58 6.73
CA ILE A 488 16.05 -5.67 7.20
C ILE A 488 15.15 -6.34 6.13
N GLU A 489 15.30 -5.99 4.86
CA GLU A 489 14.54 -6.57 3.75
C GLU A 489 14.61 -8.09 3.72
N THR A 490 15.77 -8.70 3.96
CA THR A 490 15.90 -10.16 3.99
C THR A 490 15.01 -10.79 5.07
N LYS A 491 14.90 -10.12 6.22
CA LYS A 491 14.08 -10.54 7.35
C LYS A 491 12.59 -10.28 7.11
N VAL A 492 12.23 -9.24 6.32
CA VAL A 492 10.83 -8.96 5.91
C VAL A 492 10.23 -10.17 5.20
N TYR A 493 10.96 -10.75 4.24
CA TYR A 493 10.53 -11.97 3.54
C TYR A 493 10.60 -13.22 4.42
N LYS A 494 11.68 -13.37 5.22
CA LYS A 494 11.87 -14.50 6.11
C LYS A 494 10.73 -14.63 7.12
N TYR A 495 10.27 -13.52 7.69
CA TYR A 495 9.21 -13.52 8.69
C TYR A 495 7.81 -13.41 8.10
N GLY A 496 7.70 -13.35 6.78
CA GLY A 496 6.42 -13.36 6.07
C GLY A 496 5.68 -12.03 6.09
N PHE A 497 6.35 -10.90 6.40
CA PHE A 497 5.75 -9.57 6.24
C PHE A 497 5.44 -9.24 4.77
N LEU A 498 6.14 -9.87 3.84
CA LEU A 498 5.88 -9.86 2.40
C LEU A 498 6.09 -11.26 1.82
N LYS A 499 5.44 -11.55 0.70
CA LYS A 499 5.75 -12.70 -0.17
C LYS A 499 6.52 -12.26 -1.41
N LYS A 500 7.43 -13.13 -1.86
CA LYS A 500 8.14 -12.97 -3.14
C LYS A 500 7.28 -13.43 -4.31
#